data_8579f245b52f8749037d4c8bc285b8c9
#
_entry.id   8579f245b52f8749037d4c8bc285b8c9
#
_cell.length_a   1.000
_cell.length_b   1.000
_cell.length_c   1.000
_cell.angle_alpha   90.00
_cell.angle_beta   90.00
_cell.angle_gamma   90.00
#
_symmetry.space_group_name_H-M   'P 1'
#
loop_
_entity.id
_entity.type
_entity.pdbx_description
1 polymer ?
#
loop_
_entity_poly.entity_id
_entity_poly.type
_entity_poly.pdbx_seq_one_letter_code
_entity_poly.pdbx_strand_id
1 'polypeptide(L)'
;MTVSQGCVTRISVHQPNFLPWTKFFDKVAGSDVYIAYDSVQYTRSEFHSRQLIAGRNGPVWLSVPVLTRGRGRQPLCAVELVGGRVWRDAHLRLLTEHYRHAPYFGAVMAVLEEAYAGDDTLLVDFNLRLLGALLAYTGVTVRVVRATWFDHGGDNTERIIQLTRAVSGNVHLTSTYGTPRRYVDWNRVVAAGITVESQQFTEPLYRQQFEPFQPNLSVVDLLFAVGPAAAGMLSARRKFDPVLTPGFPRS
;
A
#
# COMPACT_ATOMS: atom_id res chain seq x y z
N MET A 1 27.46 0.59 -30.64
CA MET A 1 27.27 -0.19 -29.39
C MET A 1 25.81 -0.08 -29.03
N THR A 2 25.01 -1.09 -29.34
CA THR A 2 23.61 -1.19 -29.01
C THR A 2 23.53 -1.45 -27.48
N VAL A 3 23.11 -0.43 -26.70
CA VAL A 3 22.78 -0.63 -25.32
C VAL A 3 21.58 -1.58 -25.27
N SER A 4 21.80 -2.79 -24.80
CA SER A 4 20.73 -3.73 -24.49
C SER A 4 19.78 -2.99 -23.55
N GLN A 5 18.56 -2.70 -24.01
CA GLN A 5 17.50 -2.18 -23.13
C GLN A 5 17.18 -3.30 -22.14
N GLY A 6 17.86 -3.30 -21.00
CA GLY A 6 17.55 -4.19 -19.89
C GLY A 6 16.07 -4.04 -19.54
N CYS A 7 15.40 -5.14 -19.25
CA CYS A 7 14.00 -5.15 -18.84
C CYS A 7 13.82 -4.17 -17.67
N VAL A 8 12.91 -3.22 -17.84
CA VAL A 8 12.56 -2.26 -16.75
C VAL A 8 11.76 -3.02 -15.70
N THR A 9 12.26 -3.05 -14.47
CA THR A 9 11.56 -3.68 -13.34
C THR A 9 11.31 -2.61 -12.27
N ARG A 10 10.06 -2.19 -12.16
CA ARG A 10 9.59 -1.16 -11.24
C ARG A 10 9.30 -1.74 -9.86
N ILE A 11 9.91 -1.18 -8.85
CA ILE A 11 9.80 -1.62 -7.47
C ILE A 11 9.18 -0.52 -6.62
N SER A 12 8.18 -0.87 -5.82
CA SER A 12 7.76 -0.03 -4.70
C SER A 12 8.12 -0.70 -3.38
N VAL A 13 8.79 0.05 -2.50
CA VAL A 13 9.05 -0.35 -1.10
C VAL A 13 8.18 0.52 -0.21
N HIS A 14 7.31 -0.10 0.57
CA HIS A 14 6.44 0.61 1.51
C HIS A 14 5.95 -0.31 2.62
N GLN A 15 5.69 0.26 3.79
CA GLN A 15 5.09 -0.47 4.91
C GLN A 15 3.72 -1.03 4.52
N PRO A 16 3.39 -2.29 4.85
CA PRO A 16 2.09 -2.85 4.57
C PRO A 16 1.02 -2.19 5.43
N ASN A 17 0.11 -1.47 4.77
CA ASN A 17 -0.98 -0.74 5.42
C ASN A 17 -2.28 -1.54 5.38
N PHE A 18 -3.09 -1.37 6.43
CA PHE A 18 -4.44 -1.92 6.52
C PHE A 18 -5.36 -1.19 5.55
N LEU A 19 -6.07 -1.93 4.68
CA LEU A 19 -7.01 -1.39 3.69
C LEU A 19 -6.52 -0.06 3.09
N PRO A 20 -5.40 -0.05 2.35
CA PRO A 20 -4.65 1.17 2.07
C PRO A 20 -5.45 2.22 1.32
N TRP A 21 -5.05 3.48 1.44
CA TRP A 21 -5.65 4.57 0.67
C TRP A 21 -5.32 4.47 -0.82
N THR A 22 -6.12 5.13 -1.63
CA THR A 22 -6.11 5.06 -3.10
C THR A 22 -4.73 5.32 -3.71
N LYS A 23 -3.99 6.34 -3.23
CA LYS A 23 -2.63 6.65 -3.72
C LYS A 23 -1.63 5.50 -3.48
N PHE A 24 -1.69 4.85 -2.29
CA PHE A 24 -0.84 3.70 -2.02
C PHE A 24 -1.16 2.54 -2.97
N PHE A 25 -2.45 2.23 -3.11
CA PHE A 25 -2.92 1.16 -3.98
C PHE A 25 -2.49 1.41 -5.44
N ASP A 26 -2.63 2.64 -5.94
CA ASP A 26 -2.18 3.04 -7.28
C ASP A 26 -0.66 2.85 -7.47
N LYS A 27 0.16 3.22 -6.48
CA LYS A 27 1.61 3.02 -6.55
C LYS A 27 1.96 1.53 -6.61
N VAL A 28 1.33 0.71 -5.78
CA VAL A 28 1.53 -0.76 -5.80
C VAL A 28 1.08 -1.34 -7.13
N ALA A 29 -0.09 -0.95 -7.62
CA ALA A 29 -0.63 -1.40 -8.90
C ALA A 29 0.20 -0.93 -10.13
N GLY A 30 1.07 0.06 -9.97
CA GLY A 30 2.03 0.53 -10.97
C GLY A 30 3.41 -0.12 -10.88
N SER A 31 3.61 -1.04 -9.93
CA SER A 31 4.88 -1.74 -9.70
C SER A 31 4.86 -3.14 -10.34
N ASP A 32 6.01 -3.63 -10.76
CA ASP A 32 6.20 -5.05 -11.08
C ASP A 32 6.36 -5.87 -9.79
N VAL A 33 7.05 -5.27 -8.78
CA VAL A 33 7.22 -5.88 -7.47
C VAL A 33 6.90 -4.86 -6.37
N TYR A 34 6.03 -5.23 -5.46
CA TYR A 34 5.83 -4.54 -4.20
C TYR A 34 6.58 -5.26 -3.08
N ILE A 35 7.52 -4.57 -2.45
CA ILE A 35 8.23 -5.03 -1.27
C ILE A 35 7.53 -4.46 -0.04
N ALA A 36 6.83 -5.31 0.69
CA ALA A 36 6.23 -4.97 1.98
C ALA A 36 7.34 -4.75 3.01
N TYR A 37 7.59 -3.50 3.37
CA TYR A 37 8.67 -3.10 4.27
C TYR A 37 8.27 -3.35 5.73
N ASP A 38 8.26 -4.61 6.12
CA ASP A 38 7.75 -5.12 7.39
C ASP A 38 8.81 -5.23 8.50
N SER A 39 10.09 -4.98 8.18
CA SER A 39 11.19 -4.94 9.16
C SER A 39 11.28 -3.64 9.97
N VAL A 40 10.45 -2.64 9.65
CA VAL A 40 10.43 -1.36 10.36
C VAL A 40 9.65 -1.43 11.66
N GLN A 41 9.84 -0.43 12.53
CA GLN A 41 9.10 -0.33 13.77
C GLN A 41 7.61 -0.07 13.53
N TYR A 42 6.75 -0.80 14.21
CA TYR A 42 5.32 -0.52 14.28
C TYR A 42 5.07 0.79 15.04
N THR A 43 4.22 1.63 14.46
CA THR A 43 3.77 2.89 15.07
C THR A 43 2.25 2.94 15.06
N ARG A 44 1.65 3.10 16.24
CA ARG A 44 0.18 3.06 16.42
C ARG A 44 -0.55 4.19 15.70
N SER A 45 0.10 5.33 15.51
CA SER A 45 -0.46 6.49 14.81
C SER A 45 -0.45 6.36 13.29
N GLU A 46 0.34 5.42 12.74
CA GLU A 46 0.45 5.16 11.32
C GLU A 46 -0.70 4.27 10.79
N PHE A 47 -0.77 4.13 9.48
CA PHE A 47 -1.83 3.38 8.79
C PHE A 47 -1.62 1.85 8.78
N HIS A 48 -0.72 1.33 9.63
CA HIS A 48 -0.46 -0.10 9.72
C HIS A 48 -1.68 -0.89 10.18
N SER A 49 -2.40 -0.36 11.19
CA SER A 49 -3.53 -1.04 11.82
C SER A 49 -4.82 -0.21 11.81
N ARG A 50 -4.89 0.86 11.06
CA ARG A 50 -6.11 1.68 10.96
C ARG A 50 -6.21 2.38 9.60
N GLN A 51 -7.43 2.67 9.18
CA GLN A 51 -7.71 3.40 7.95
C GLN A 51 -9.04 4.15 8.04
N LEU A 52 -9.19 5.19 7.23
CA LEU A 52 -10.43 5.96 7.10
C LEU A 52 -11.33 5.37 6.03
N ILE A 53 -12.60 5.24 6.35
CA ILE A 53 -13.70 4.91 5.43
C ILE A 53 -14.70 6.06 5.40
N ALA A 54 -15.53 6.15 4.36
CA ALA A 54 -16.57 7.17 4.27
C ALA A 54 -17.59 7.04 5.39
N GLY A 55 -18.02 8.16 5.93
CA GLY A 55 -19.07 8.21 6.95
C GLY A 55 -20.01 9.39 6.73
N ARG A 56 -21.24 9.29 7.25
CA ARG A 56 -22.31 10.30 7.08
C ARG A 56 -21.90 11.69 7.59
N ASN A 57 -21.16 11.74 8.69
CA ASN A 57 -20.75 12.99 9.34
C ASN A 57 -19.23 13.25 9.16
N GLY A 58 -18.62 12.72 8.11
CA GLY A 58 -17.20 12.75 7.86
C GLY A 58 -16.54 11.37 8.00
N PRO A 59 -15.23 11.26 7.66
CA PRO A 59 -14.51 9.99 7.67
C PRO A 59 -14.51 9.29 9.03
N VAL A 60 -14.62 7.98 9.03
CA VAL A 60 -14.65 7.11 10.23
C VAL A 60 -13.43 6.20 10.23
N TRP A 61 -12.79 6.08 11.41
CA TRP A 61 -11.68 5.16 11.59
C TRP A 61 -12.14 3.71 11.71
N LEU A 62 -11.59 2.87 10.87
CA LEU A 62 -11.63 1.42 11.01
C LEU A 62 -10.26 0.98 11.56
N SER A 63 -10.24 0.33 12.73
CA SER A 63 -8.98 0.03 13.44
C SER A 63 -8.89 -1.44 13.85
N VAL A 64 -7.83 -2.10 13.36
CA VAL A 64 -7.48 -3.48 13.71
C VAL A 64 -6.85 -3.49 15.11
N PRO A 65 -7.41 -4.24 16.07
CA PRO A 65 -6.83 -4.34 17.40
C PRO A 65 -5.60 -5.24 17.40
N VAL A 66 -4.51 -4.73 17.98
CA VAL A 66 -3.21 -5.42 18.05
C VAL A 66 -2.67 -5.48 19.46
N LEU A 67 -1.86 -6.50 19.75
CA LEU A 67 -1.26 -6.70 21.05
C LEU A 67 -0.03 -5.81 21.23
N THR A 68 -0.15 -4.76 22.06
CA THR A 68 0.93 -3.80 22.33
C THR A 68 1.33 -3.73 23.81
N ARG A 69 0.43 -4.11 24.72
CA ARG A 69 0.68 -3.99 26.17
C ARG A 69 1.83 -4.89 26.61
N GLY A 70 2.84 -4.31 27.24
CA GLY A 70 4.02 -5.04 27.74
C GLY A 70 5.01 -5.47 26.67
N ARG A 71 4.80 -5.11 25.40
CA ARG A 71 5.66 -5.57 24.27
C ARG A 71 6.71 -4.56 23.81
N GLY A 72 6.75 -3.36 24.40
CA GLY A 72 7.71 -2.34 24.02
C GLY A 72 7.66 -1.94 22.55
N ARG A 73 8.82 -1.71 21.96
CA ARG A 73 8.95 -1.42 20.53
C ARG A 73 9.00 -2.72 19.74
N GLN A 74 8.00 -2.96 18.89
CA GLN A 74 7.92 -4.15 18.05
C GLN A 74 8.24 -3.81 16.59
N PRO A 75 8.97 -4.66 15.85
CA PRO A 75 8.99 -4.57 14.40
C PRO A 75 7.61 -4.95 13.85
N LEU A 76 7.22 -4.36 12.72
CA LEU A 76 5.89 -4.56 12.13
C LEU A 76 5.61 -6.05 11.82
N CYS A 77 6.64 -6.79 11.41
CA CYS A 77 6.55 -8.23 11.15
C CYS A 77 6.23 -9.10 12.37
N ALA A 78 6.37 -8.57 13.59
CA ALA A 78 6.10 -9.28 14.85
C ALA A 78 4.84 -8.79 15.58
N VAL A 79 4.08 -7.88 14.97
CA VAL A 79 2.85 -7.34 15.58
C VAL A 79 1.73 -8.36 15.47
N GLU A 80 1.26 -8.85 16.61
CA GLU A 80 0.17 -9.81 16.68
C GLU A 80 -1.19 -9.13 16.75
N LEU A 81 -2.16 -9.75 16.09
CA LEU A 81 -3.57 -9.37 16.16
C LEU A 81 -4.17 -9.81 17.50
N VAL A 82 -5.16 -9.07 18.00
CA VAL A 82 -6.03 -9.58 19.05
C VAL A 82 -6.83 -10.75 18.46
N GLY A 83 -6.78 -11.89 19.12
CA GLY A 83 -7.45 -13.10 18.67
C GLY A 83 -8.97 -13.00 18.64
N GLY A 84 -9.60 -13.97 17.99
CA GLY A 84 -11.05 -14.09 17.89
C GLY A 84 -11.68 -13.30 16.74
N ARG A 85 -12.97 -13.49 16.57
CA ARG A 85 -13.73 -12.93 15.44
C ARG A 85 -14.47 -11.62 15.77
N VAL A 86 -14.64 -11.29 17.03
CA VAL A 86 -15.50 -10.16 17.49
C VAL A 86 -15.18 -8.85 16.76
N TRP A 87 -13.90 -8.47 16.65
CA TRP A 87 -13.50 -7.25 15.96
C TRP A 87 -13.63 -7.37 14.44
N ARG A 88 -13.39 -8.57 13.88
CA ARG A 88 -13.55 -8.85 12.45
C ARG A 88 -15.02 -8.67 12.04
N ASP A 89 -15.93 -9.26 12.80
CA ASP A 89 -17.37 -9.15 12.57
C ASP A 89 -17.88 -7.71 12.79
N ALA A 90 -17.30 -6.98 13.75
CA ALA A 90 -17.60 -5.57 13.96
C ALA A 90 -17.16 -4.71 12.76
N HIS A 91 -15.98 -4.99 12.16
CA HIS A 91 -15.53 -4.31 10.95
C HIS A 91 -16.46 -4.57 9.76
N LEU A 92 -16.83 -5.82 9.51
CA LEU A 92 -17.74 -6.18 8.42
C LEU A 92 -19.13 -5.56 8.60
N ARG A 93 -19.66 -5.51 9.84
CA ARG A 93 -20.90 -4.78 10.15
C ARG A 93 -20.77 -3.30 9.85
N LEU A 94 -19.68 -2.66 10.26
CA LEU A 94 -19.45 -1.24 10.02
C LEU A 94 -19.35 -0.94 8.52
N LEU A 95 -18.64 -1.77 7.75
CA LEU A 95 -18.56 -1.67 6.29
C LEU A 95 -19.95 -1.85 5.65
N THR A 96 -20.74 -2.80 6.13
CA THR A 96 -22.13 -2.99 5.68
C THR A 96 -22.98 -1.75 5.95
N GLU A 97 -22.90 -1.19 7.15
CA GLU A 97 -23.65 0.02 7.52
C GLU A 97 -23.34 1.19 6.60
N HIS A 98 -22.05 1.39 6.29
CA HIS A 98 -21.60 2.55 5.52
C HIS A 98 -21.76 2.37 4.00
N TYR A 99 -21.71 1.13 3.47
CA TYR A 99 -21.64 0.89 2.02
C TYR A 99 -22.77 0.05 1.43
N ARG A 100 -23.78 -0.41 2.19
CA ARG A 100 -24.86 -1.29 1.72
C ARG A 100 -25.63 -0.80 0.49
N HIS A 101 -25.60 0.50 0.21
CA HIS A 101 -26.27 1.09 -0.96
C HIS A 101 -25.30 1.42 -2.11
N ALA A 102 -24.01 1.07 -1.97
CA ALA A 102 -23.03 1.28 -3.02
C ALA A 102 -23.26 0.30 -4.19
N PRO A 103 -23.00 0.70 -5.43
CA PRO A 103 -23.28 -0.11 -6.63
C PRO A 103 -22.62 -1.50 -6.60
N TYR A 104 -21.41 -1.61 -6.05
CA TYR A 104 -20.64 -2.86 -6.00
C TYR A 104 -20.57 -3.48 -4.60
N PHE A 105 -21.53 -3.14 -3.72
CA PHE A 105 -21.54 -3.61 -2.33
C PHE A 105 -21.36 -5.13 -2.22
N GLY A 106 -22.22 -5.91 -2.86
CA GLY A 106 -22.19 -7.37 -2.74
C GLY A 106 -20.88 -7.99 -3.18
N ALA A 107 -20.34 -7.54 -4.31
CA ALA A 107 -19.08 -8.07 -4.85
C ALA A 107 -17.87 -7.72 -3.97
N VAL A 108 -17.76 -6.47 -3.50
CA VAL A 108 -16.65 -6.03 -2.65
C VAL A 108 -16.75 -6.65 -1.26
N MET A 109 -17.97 -6.75 -0.69
CA MET A 109 -18.16 -7.42 0.61
C MET A 109 -17.76 -8.88 0.56
N ALA A 110 -18.11 -9.63 -0.50
CA ALA A 110 -17.71 -11.03 -0.64
C ALA A 110 -16.18 -11.20 -0.60
N VAL A 111 -15.43 -10.32 -1.30
CA VAL A 111 -13.96 -10.30 -1.28
C VAL A 111 -13.42 -10.00 0.12
N LEU A 112 -14.02 -9.03 0.81
CA LEU A 112 -13.59 -8.65 2.16
C LEU A 112 -13.94 -9.75 3.18
N GLU A 113 -15.13 -10.34 3.12
CA GLU A 113 -15.56 -11.44 4.00
C GLU A 113 -14.63 -12.64 3.88
N GLU A 114 -14.25 -13.03 2.66
CA GLU A 114 -13.27 -14.09 2.41
C GLU A 114 -11.91 -13.75 3.02
N ALA A 115 -11.41 -12.54 2.79
CA ALA A 115 -10.14 -12.11 3.36
C ALA A 115 -10.18 -12.02 4.90
N TYR A 116 -11.30 -11.59 5.49
CA TYR A 116 -11.49 -11.53 6.94
C TYR A 116 -11.73 -12.91 7.58
N ALA A 117 -12.09 -13.92 6.81
CA ALA A 117 -12.27 -15.30 7.28
C ALA A 117 -10.94 -15.99 7.59
N GLY A 118 -9.82 -15.49 7.09
CA GLY A 118 -8.49 -16.05 7.36
C GLY A 118 -8.14 -16.08 8.85
N ASP A 119 -7.22 -16.95 9.20
CA ASP A 119 -6.75 -17.23 10.56
C ASP A 119 -5.42 -16.53 10.91
N ASP A 120 -5.07 -15.49 10.17
CA ASP A 120 -3.84 -14.72 10.40
C ASP A 120 -3.73 -14.29 11.87
N THR A 121 -2.56 -14.51 12.43
CA THR A 121 -2.19 -14.06 13.78
C THR A 121 -1.34 -12.80 13.76
N LEU A 122 -0.67 -12.50 12.66
CA LEU A 122 0.15 -11.31 12.49
C LEU A 122 -0.57 -10.24 11.67
N LEU A 123 -0.38 -8.99 12.08
CA LEU A 123 -0.93 -7.83 11.38
C LEU A 123 -0.45 -7.74 9.93
N VAL A 124 0.82 -8.04 9.67
CA VAL A 124 1.39 -7.98 8.33
C VAL A 124 0.74 -8.99 7.39
N ASP A 125 0.49 -10.21 7.86
CA ASP A 125 -0.11 -11.26 7.04
C ASP A 125 -1.56 -10.93 6.68
N PHE A 126 -2.32 -10.41 7.65
CA PHE A 126 -3.68 -9.91 7.43
C PHE A 126 -3.72 -8.75 6.42
N ASN A 127 -2.82 -7.77 6.55
CA ASN A 127 -2.75 -6.64 5.62
C ASN A 127 -2.40 -7.09 4.20
N LEU A 128 -1.45 -8.03 4.05
CA LEU A 128 -1.07 -8.56 2.74
C LEU A 128 -2.15 -9.45 2.12
N ARG A 129 -2.89 -10.21 2.93
CA ARG A 129 -4.07 -10.94 2.46
C ARG A 129 -5.13 -10.00 1.91
N LEU A 130 -5.47 -8.94 2.64
CA LEU A 130 -6.42 -7.92 2.20
C LEU A 130 -5.95 -7.24 0.91
N LEU A 131 -4.69 -6.79 0.87
CA LEU A 131 -4.13 -6.17 -0.33
C LEU A 131 -4.18 -7.11 -1.53
N GLY A 132 -3.78 -8.37 -1.36
CA GLY A 132 -3.82 -9.39 -2.41
C GLY A 132 -5.24 -9.63 -2.94
N ALA A 133 -6.23 -9.72 -2.05
CA ALA A 133 -7.64 -9.88 -2.43
C ALA A 133 -8.16 -8.68 -3.24
N LEU A 134 -7.82 -7.44 -2.84
CA LEU A 134 -8.21 -6.23 -3.56
C LEU A 134 -7.50 -6.09 -4.93
N LEU A 135 -6.22 -6.47 -5.02
CA LEU A 135 -5.49 -6.51 -6.29
C LEU A 135 -6.11 -7.55 -7.24
N ALA A 136 -6.39 -8.75 -6.75
CA ALA A 136 -7.04 -9.81 -7.53
C ALA A 136 -8.43 -9.39 -8.01
N TYR A 137 -9.25 -8.80 -7.15
CA TYR A 137 -10.57 -8.29 -7.49
C TYR A 137 -10.54 -7.26 -8.62
N THR A 138 -9.49 -6.44 -8.67
CA THR A 138 -9.31 -5.40 -9.70
C THR A 138 -8.56 -5.90 -10.94
N GLY A 139 -8.17 -7.17 -11.00
CA GLY A 139 -7.40 -7.75 -12.10
C GLY A 139 -5.95 -7.26 -12.18
N VAL A 140 -5.44 -6.66 -11.11
CA VAL A 140 -4.07 -6.14 -11.05
C VAL A 140 -3.12 -7.25 -10.59
N THR A 141 -2.08 -7.51 -11.39
CA THR A 141 -1.04 -8.49 -11.07
C THR A 141 0.24 -7.77 -10.62
N VAL A 142 0.65 -8.00 -9.39
CA VAL A 142 1.89 -7.48 -8.79
C VAL A 142 2.54 -8.61 -7.99
N ARG A 143 3.85 -8.80 -8.16
CA ARG A 143 4.59 -9.71 -7.28
C ARG A 143 4.76 -9.05 -5.91
N VAL A 144 4.18 -9.64 -4.88
CA VAL A 144 4.29 -9.15 -3.49
C VAL A 144 5.32 -10.01 -2.75
N VAL A 145 6.31 -9.35 -2.13
CA VAL A 145 7.33 -9.99 -1.29
C VAL A 145 7.50 -9.22 0.01
N ARG A 146 8.02 -9.87 1.06
CA ARG A 146 8.31 -9.20 2.35
C ARG A 146 9.78 -8.79 2.40
N ALA A 147 10.08 -7.63 2.99
CA ALA A 147 11.45 -7.18 3.20
C ALA A 147 12.23 -8.15 4.10
N THR A 148 11.56 -8.74 5.10
CA THR A 148 12.14 -9.75 6.01
C THR A 148 12.58 -11.05 5.33
N TRP A 149 12.24 -11.27 4.05
CA TRP A 149 12.74 -12.44 3.30
C TRP A 149 14.14 -12.21 2.71
N PHE A 150 14.68 -11.01 2.82
CA PHE A 150 15.99 -10.64 2.28
C PHE A 150 16.86 -10.05 3.37
N ASP A 151 18.15 -10.32 3.30
CA ASP A 151 19.12 -9.64 4.13
C ASP A 151 19.22 -8.17 3.71
N HIS A 152 19.02 -7.28 4.66
CA HIS A 152 19.14 -5.84 4.46
C HIS A 152 19.48 -5.14 5.78
N GLY A 153 20.35 -4.13 5.69
CA GLY A 153 20.85 -3.44 6.87
C GLY A 153 21.33 -2.02 6.56
N GLY A 154 22.01 -1.42 7.53
CA GLY A 154 22.50 -0.06 7.40
C GLY A 154 21.41 1.01 7.58
N ASP A 155 21.60 2.17 6.96
CA ASP A 155 20.63 3.25 6.96
C ASP A 155 19.45 2.98 5.99
N ASN A 156 18.45 3.85 5.98
CA ASN A 156 17.28 3.69 5.13
C ASN A 156 17.61 3.66 3.63
N THR A 157 18.63 4.40 3.21
CA THR A 157 19.09 4.46 1.83
C THR A 157 19.68 3.13 1.41
N GLU A 158 20.57 2.58 2.24
CA GLU A 158 21.21 1.30 1.99
C GLU A 158 20.19 0.17 1.89
N ARG A 159 19.22 0.14 2.82
CA ARG A 159 18.13 -0.85 2.81
C ARG A 159 17.31 -0.80 1.53
N ILE A 160 16.97 0.40 1.03
CA ILE A 160 16.24 0.54 -0.23
C ILE A 160 17.05 0.01 -1.41
N ILE A 161 18.37 0.30 -1.45
CA ILE A 161 19.26 -0.19 -2.50
C ILE A 161 19.31 -1.72 -2.47
N GLN A 162 19.57 -2.31 -1.30
CA GLN A 162 19.67 -3.75 -1.10
C GLN A 162 18.37 -4.46 -1.46
N LEU A 163 17.23 -3.99 -0.97
CA LEU A 163 15.92 -4.57 -1.25
C LEU A 163 15.57 -4.47 -2.74
N THR A 164 15.85 -3.33 -3.39
CA THR A 164 15.59 -3.18 -4.83
C THR A 164 16.42 -4.16 -5.64
N ARG A 165 17.70 -4.33 -5.31
CA ARG A 165 18.61 -5.29 -5.97
C ARG A 165 18.22 -6.74 -5.72
N ALA A 166 17.76 -7.08 -4.51
CA ALA A 166 17.36 -8.43 -4.14
C ALA A 166 16.25 -9.01 -5.03
N VAL A 167 15.44 -8.15 -5.63
CA VAL A 167 14.38 -8.55 -6.57
C VAL A 167 14.70 -8.21 -8.03
N SER A 168 15.96 -7.91 -8.32
CA SER A 168 16.45 -7.51 -9.67
C SER A 168 15.77 -6.24 -10.20
N GLY A 169 15.38 -5.33 -9.30
CA GLY A 169 14.77 -4.05 -9.63
C GLY A 169 15.80 -3.03 -10.11
N ASN A 170 15.41 -2.19 -11.06
CA ASN A 170 16.24 -1.10 -11.59
C ASN A 170 15.53 0.27 -11.58
N VAL A 171 14.23 0.30 -11.23
CA VAL A 171 13.46 1.53 -11.06
C VAL A 171 12.77 1.50 -9.71
N HIS A 172 13.01 2.50 -8.86
CA HIS A 172 12.34 2.65 -7.57
C HIS A 172 11.23 3.69 -7.64
N LEU A 173 9.99 3.26 -7.35
CA LEU A 173 8.84 4.15 -7.28
C LEU A 173 8.71 4.77 -5.89
N THR A 174 8.79 6.10 -5.80
CA THR A 174 8.56 6.85 -4.57
C THR A 174 7.29 7.70 -4.64
N SER A 175 6.82 8.20 -3.50
CA SER A 175 5.70 9.15 -3.43
C SER A 175 6.20 10.52 -3.03
N THR A 176 5.73 11.58 -3.69
CA THR A 176 6.12 12.98 -3.41
C THR A 176 5.68 13.45 -2.04
N TYR A 177 4.65 12.85 -1.45
CA TYR A 177 4.13 13.23 -0.13
C TYR A 177 4.54 12.23 0.94
N GLY A 178 5.04 12.71 2.08
CA GLY A 178 5.17 11.96 3.33
C GLY A 178 6.54 11.38 3.64
N THR A 179 7.49 11.32 2.70
CA THR A 179 8.87 10.97 3.06
C THR A 179 9.75 12.22 2.95
N PRO A 180 10.10 12.87 4.05
CA PRO A 180 11.08 13.96 3.99
C PRO A 180 12.35 13.44 3.32
N ARG A 181 12.91 14.21 2.39
CA ARG A 181 14.19 13.90 1.70
C ARG A 181 15.31 13.47 2.66
N ARG A 182 15.22 13.89 3.92
CA ARG A 182 16.17 13.58 4.98
C ARG A 182 16.25 12.12 5.43
N TYR A 183 15.29 11.26 5.06
CA TYR A 183 15.30 9.84 5.44
C TYR A 183 15.95 8.92 4.41
N VAL A 184 16.01 9.36 3.14
CA VAL A 184 16.61 8.61 2.04
C VAL A 184 17.46 9.57 1.20
N ASP A 185 18.71 9.23 1.02
CA ASP A 185 19.58 9.93 0.07
C ASP A 185 19.39 9.34 -1.34
N TRP A 186 18.52 9.96 -2.09
CA TRP A 186 18.20 9.53 -3.45
C TRP A 186 19.42 9.61 -4.42
N ASN A 187 20.42 10.44 -4.14
CA ASN A 187 21.64 10.48 -4.96
C ASN A 187 22.46 9.19 -4.79
N ARG A 188 22.52 8.63 -3.57
CA ARG A 188 23.13 7.32 -3.33
C ARG A 188 22.36 6.20 -4.03
N VAL A 189 21.03 6.25 -4.06
CA VAL A 189 20.20 5.27 -4.78
C VAL A 189 20.53 5.32 -6.27
N VAL A 190 20.61 6.52 -6.86
CA VAL A 190 20.96 6.70 -8.27
C VAL A 190 22.40 6.29 -8.55
N ALA A 191 23.35 6.63 -7.67
CA ALA A 191 24.75 6.19 -7.79
C ALA A 191 24.90 4.66 -7.74
N ALA A 192 23.94 3.96 -7.10
CA ALA A 192 23.85 2.51 -7.09
C ALA A 192 23.27 1.90 -8.39
N GLY A 193 22.96 2.73 -9.40
CA GLY A 193 22.44 2.32 -10.70
C GLY A 193 20.91 2.17 -10.76
N ILE A 194 20.18 2.68 -9.74
CA ILE A 194 18.71 2.57 -9.66
C ILE A 194 18.08 3.90 -10.08
N THR A 195 17.21 3.89 -11.07
CA THR A 195 16.39 5.06 -11.41
C THR A 195 15.34 5.31 -10.34
N VAL A 196 15.08 6.58 -10.02
CA VAL A 196 14.04 6.97 -9.07
C VAL A 196 12.92 7.69 -9.82
N GLU A 197 11.72 7.12 -9.79
CA GLU A 197 10.50 7.72 -10.35
C GLU A 197 9.58 8.15 -9.22
N SER A 198 9.01 9.36 -9.36
CA SER A 198 8.06 9.92 -8.39
C SER A 198 6.64 9.80 -8.88
N GLN A 199 5.78 9.23 -8.05
CA GLN A 199 4.36 9.14 -8.34
C GLN A 199 3.72 10.54 -8.33
N GLN A 200 3.14 10.93 -9.45
CA GLN A 200 2.22 12.06 -9.58
C GLN A 200 0.80 11.51 -9.41
N PHE A 201 0.19 11.79 -8.27
CA PHE A 201 -1.12 11.26 -7.95
C PHE A 201 -2.15 12.39 -7.82
N THR A 202 -3.23 12.27 -8.57
CA THR A 202 -4.43 13.07 -8.40
C THR A 202 -5.56 12.13 -8.03
N GLU A 203 -6.19 12.38 -6.89
CA GLU A 203 -7.28 11.54 -6.43
C GLU A 203 -8.43 11.57 -7.43
N PRO A 204 -8.94 10.42 -7.88
CA PRO A 204 -10.06 10.39 -8.79
C PRO A 204 -11.34 10.88 -8.08
N LEU A 205 -12.12 11.67 -8.77
CA LEU A 205 -13.45 12.03 -8.31
C LEU A 205 -14.44 10.97 -8.79
N TYR A 206 -15.24 10.45 -7.89
CA TYR A 206 -16.29 9.46 -8.11
C TYR A 206 -17.45 9.72 -7.14
N ARG A 207 -18.61 9.19 -7.42
CA ARG A 207 -19.76 9.34 -6.54
C ARG A 207 -19.57 8.46 -5.31
N GLN A 208 -19.34 9.07 -4.17
CA GLN A 208 -19.28 8.40 -2.87
C GLN A 208 -20.68 8.15 -2.30
N GLN A 209 -20.73 7.32 -1.25
CA GLN A 209 -21.98 7.03 -0.55
C GLN A 209 -22.51 8.25 0.21
N PHE A 210 -21.63 9.15 0.62
CA PHE A 210 -21.96 10.35 1.40
C PHE A 210 -21.41 11.61 0.74
N GLU A 211 -22.12 12.74 0.93
CA GLU A 211 -21.71 14.07 0.47
C GLU A 211 -21.36 14.94 1.70
N PRO A 212 -20.43 15.88 1.59
CA PRO A 212 -19.58 16.16 0.42
C PRO A 212 -18.51 15.10 0.21
N PHE A 213 -17.81 15.11 -0.95
CA PHE A 213 -16.71 14.20 -1.26
C PHE A 213 -15.63 14.19 -0.15
N GLN A 214 -15.29 13.01 0.34
CA GLN A 214 -14.33 12.80 1.40
C GLN A 214 -13.03 12.25 0.80
N PRO A 215 -11.95 13.02 0.74
CA PRO A 215 -10.68 12.58 0.16
C PRO A 215 -9.87 11.69 1.10
N ASN A 216 -8.82 11.05 0.55
CA ASN A 216 -7.84 10.26 1.29
C ASN A 216 -8.43 9.05 2.06
N LEU A 217 -9.51 8.50 1.57
CA LEU A 217 -10.09 7.28 2.14
C LEU A 217 -9.36 6.02 1.69
N SER A 218 -9.71 4.91 2.33
CA SER A 218 -9.34 3.57 1.87
C SER A 218 -9.77 3.37 0.41
N VAL A 219 -8.95 2.63 -0.34
CA VAL A 219 -9.31 2.23 -1.72
C VAL A 219 -10.63 1.46 -1.78
N VAL A 220 -11.06 0.83 -0.68
CA VAL A 220 -12.36 0.12 -0.65
C VAL A 220 -13.53 1.06 -0.92
N ASP A 221 -13.44 2.34 -0.56
CA ASP A 221 -14.47 3.34 -0.87
C ASP A 221 -14.64 3.49 -2.40
N LEU A 222 -13.53 3.61 -3.13
CA LEU A 222 -13.52 3.62 -4.59
C LEU A 222 -14.08 2.29 -5.16
N LEU A 223 -13.67 1.16 -4.58
CA LEU A 223 -14.12 -0.16 -5.05
C LEU A 223 -15.63 -0.35 -4.84
N PHE A 224 -16.18 0.08 -3.73
CA PHE A 224 -17.63 0.06 -3.50
C PHE A 224 -18.39 0.92 -4.52
N ALA A 225 -17.81 2.03 -4.94
CA ALA A 225 -18.44 2.94 -5.89
C ALA A 225 -18.36 2.47 -7.35
N VAL A 226 -17.19 1.97 -7.80
CA VAL A 226 -16.94 1.70 -9.23
C VAL A 226 -16.49 0.27 -9.54
N GLY A 227 -16.34 -0.58 -8.52
CA GLY A 227 -15.97 -1.98 -8.68
C GLY A 227 -14.61 -2.20 -9.34
N PRO A 228 -14.46 -3.26 -10.18
CA PRO A 228 -13.18 -3.57 -10.85
C PRO A 228 -12.69 -2.46 -11.78
N ALA A 229 -13.58 -1.58 -12.27
CA ALA A 229 -13.21 -0.44 -13.09
C ALA A 229 -12.25 0.54 -12.38
N ALA A 230 -12.11 0.45 -11.05
CA ALA A 230 -11.16 1.23 -10.26
C ALA A 230 -9.72 1.11 -10.79
N ALA A 231 -9.27 -0.07 -11.19
CA ALA A 231 -7.92 -0.26 -11.75
C ALA A 231 -7.71 0.55 -13.02
N GLY A 232 -8.67 0.52 -13.96
CA GLY A 232 -8.64 1.33 -15.19
C GLY A 232 -8.69 2.82 -14.89
N MET A 233 -9.52 3.24 -13.94
CA MET A 233 -9.66 4.64 -13.53
C MET A 233 -8.36 5.20 -12.93
N LEU A 234 -7.66 4.40 -12.13
CA LEU A 234 -6.36 4.76 -11.56
C LEU A 234 -5.27 4.73 -12.63
N SER A 235 -5.19 3.67 -13.44
CA SER A 235 -4.15 3.52 -14.46
C SER A 235 -4.20 4.61 -15.53
N ALA A 236 -5.37 5.07 -15.93
CA ALA A 236 -5.55 6.15 -16.90
C ALA A 236 -4.98 7.50 -16.43
N ARG A 237 -4.80 7.67 -15.12
CA ARG A 237 -4.26 8.90 -14.49
C ARG A 237 -2.88 8.68 -13.90
N ARG A 238 -2.41 7.43 -13.88
CA ARG A 238 -1.12 7.07 -13.28
C ARG A 238 0.02 7.68 -14.07
N LYS A 239 0.85 8.43 -13.36
CA LYS A 239 2.05 9.01 -13.91
C LYS A 239 3.20 8.86 -12.92
N PHE A 240 4.31 8.35 -13.42
CA PHE A 240 5.57 8.31 -12.69
C PHE A 240 6.58 9.16 -13.47
N ASP A 241 7.04 10.24 -12.87
CA ASP A 241 8.04 11.10 -13.48
C ASP A 241 9.44 10.70 -12.98
N PRO A 242 10.41 10.52 -13.87
CA PRO A 242 11.80 10.38 -13.47
C PRO A 242 12.24 11.61 -12.67
N VAL A 243 12.68 11.38 -11.44
CA VAL A 243 13.18 12.46 -10.56
C VAL A 243 14.70 12.49 -10.61
N LEU A 244 15.30 11.30 -10.68
CA LEU A 244 16.74 11.13 -10.74
C LEU A 244 17.06 9.86 -11.55
N THR A 245 18.00 9.97 -12.49
CA THR A 245 18.49 8.87 -13.31
C THR A 245 20.00 8.75 -13.22
N PRO A 246 20.57 7.53 -13.28
CA PRO A 246 22.00 7.33 -13.34
C PRO A 246 22.62 8.04 -14.56
N GLY A 247 23.73 8.79 -14.34
CA GLY A 247 24.49 9.38 -15.44
C GLY A 247 24.04 10.77 -15.93
N PHE A 248 22.96 11.36 -15.36
CA PHE A 248 22.61 12.75 -15.66
C PHE A 248 23.11 13.69 -14.57
N PRO A 249 24.06 14.61 -14.89
CA PRO A 249 24.42 15.68 -13.95
C PRO A 249 23.20 16.60 -13.74
N ARG A 250 23.09 17.15 -12.53
CA ARG A 250 22.09 18.18 -12.23
C ARG A 250 22.41 19.43 -13.02
N SER A 251 21.44 19.96 -13.73
CA SER A 251 21.41 21.35 -14.17
C SER A 251 21.14 22.29 -13.00
#